data_e086e12656434d271cadf81365515351
#
_entry.id   e086e12656434d271cadf81365515351
#
_cell.length_a   1.000
_cell.length_b   1.000
_cell.length_c   1.000
_cell.angle_alpha   90.00
_cell.angle_beta   90.00
_cell.angle_gamma   90.00
#
_symmetry.space_group_name_H-M   'P 1'
#
loop_
_entity.id
_entity.type
_entity.pdbx_description
1 polymer ?
#
loop_
_entity_poly.entity_id
_entity_poly.type
_entity_poly.pdbx_seq_one_letter_code
_entity_poly.pdbx_strand_id
1 'polypeptide(L)'
;MNMLARAAASAAVLLAVSGVTGAVAAAEPGADLVGPGCADYAKQVPSGPGSVAGMAQDPVAVAASNNPLLTTLTAAVSGKLNPDVNLVDTLNGGQFTVFAPVDTAFAKVDPATIDRLKVDAPLLTSVLTYHVVPGQISPRDLVGTHHTVQGAPLTVTGTPNDVKVDGASVVCGGVHTANATVYLIDTVLMPPA
;
A
#
# COMPACT_ATOMS: atom_id res chain seq x y z
N MET A 1 16.94 50.63 71.83
CA MET A 1 17.93 49.55 71.87
C MET A 1 17.62 48.56 70.75
N ASN A 2 18.45 48.64 69.80
CA ASN A 2 18.77 47.85 68.60
C ASN A 2 18.42 46.36 68.62
N MET A 3 17.90 45.87 67.60
CA MET A 3 18.48 44.67 66.97
C MET A 3 17.98 44.52 65.51
N LEU A 4 18.93 44.62 64.62
CA LEU A 4 18.84 44.31 63.20
C LEU A 4 18.61 42.80 62.97
N ALA A 5 17.64 42.43 62.19
CA ALA A 5 17.55 41.11 61.68
C ALA A 5 17.73 41.15 60.13
N ARG A 6 18.82 40.51 59.66
CA ARG A 6 19.20 40.36 58.27
C ARG A 6 18.33 39.28 57.61
N ALA A 7 17.61 39.62 56.57
CA ALA A 7 16.96 38.69 55.71
C ALA A 7 17.97 38.19 54.64
N ALA A 8 18.22 36.90 54.63
CA ALA A 8 18.98 36.22 53.57
C ALA A 8 18.03 35.82 52.43
N ALA A 9 18.23 36.42 51.30
CA ALA A 9 17.53 36.05 50.10
C ALA A 9 18.20 34.80 49.43
N SER A 10 17.53 33.68 49.46
CA SER A 10 17.96 32.48 48.71
C SER A 10 17.36 32.54 47.30
N ALA A 11 18.19 32.79 46.32
CA ALA A 11 17.82 32.71 44.92
C ALA A 11 17.78 31.23 44.50
N ALA A 12 16.59 30.69 44.27
CA ALA A 12 16.40 29.39 43.65
C ALA A 12 16.52 29.53 42.09
N VAL A 13 17.61 29.05 41.53
CA VAL A 13 17.79 28.92 40.08
C VAL A 13 16.99 27.72 39.64
N LEU A 14 15.85 27.94 38.97
CA LEU A 14 15.10 26.93 38.24
C LEU A 14 15.75 26.72 36.88
N LEU A 15 16.51 25.63 36.73
CA LEU A 15 16.95 25.11 35.45
C LEU A 15 15.74 24.51 34.71
N ALA A 16 15.18 25.24 33.78
CA ALA A 16 14.20 24.73 32.86
C ALA A 16 14.93 23.83 31.82
N VAL A 17 14.86 22.51 32.01
CA VAL A 17 15.25 21.55 31.01
C VAL A 17 14.14 21.55 29.96
N SER A 18 14.35 22.28 28.88
CA SER A 18 13.51 22.17 27.66
C SER A 18 13.79 20.85 27.00
N GLY A 19 13.05 19.81 27.36
CA GLY A 19 13.01 18.56 26.66
C GLY A 19 12.37 18.79 25.26
N VAL A 20 13.20 18.88 24.23
CA VAL A 20 12.72 18.75 22.84
C VAL A 20 12.29 17.29 22.66
N THR A 21 11.04 16.99 22.95
CA THR A 21 10.40 15.78 22.45
C THR A 21 10.22 15.98 20.95
N GLY A 22 11.16 15.44 20.18
CA GLY A 22 10.97 15.27 18.74
C GLY A 22 9.75 14.40 18.54
N ALA A 23 8.60 15.02 18.30
CA ALA A 23 7.45 14.31 17.76
C ALA A 23 7.89 13.79 16.39
N VAL A 24 8.18 12.50 16.29
CA VAL A 24 8.15 11.79 15.00
C VAL A 24 6.71 11.96 14.53
N ALA A 25 6.52 12.88 13.57
CA ALA A 25 5.25 12.99 12.89
C ALA A 25 5.02 11.64 12.23
N ALA A 26 4.13 10.84 12.81
CA ALA A 26 3.58 9.70 12.10
C ALA A 26 2.94 10.26 10.83
N ALA A 27 3.39 9.83 9.66
CA ALA A 27 2.78 10.22 8.40
C ALA A 27 1.29 9.92 8.51
N GLU A 28 0.45 10.93 8.31
CA GLU A 28 -1.01 10.73 8.35
C GLU A 28 -1.38 9.72 7.26
N PRO A 29 -2.19 8.70 7.57
CA PRO A 29 -2.68 7.77 6.56
C PRO A 29 -3.43 8.58 5.49
N GLY A 30 -2.87 8.64 4.27
CA GLY A 30 -3.45 9.40 3.18
C GLY A 30 -2.66 10.63 2.71
N ALA A 31 -1.59 11.03 3.38
CA ALA A 31 -0.78 12.18 2.98
C ALA A 31 -0.03 11.99 1.64
N ASP A 32 0.23 10.74 1.25
CA ASP A 32 0.97 10.39 0.03
C ASP A 32 0.09 9.70 -1.04
N LEU A 33 -1.24 9.86 -0.97
CA LEU A 33 -2.14 9.26 -1.95
C LEU A 33 -1.97 9.91 -3.34
N VAL A 34 -1.91 9.07 -4.36
CA VAL A 34 -1.80 9.45 -5.77
C VAL A 34 -2.88 8.77 -6.61
N GLY A 35 -3.29 9.43 -7.68
CA GLY A 35 -4.32 8.94 -8.59
C GLY A 35 -5.66 9.65 -8.42
N PRO A 36 -6.43 9.78 -9.53
CA PRO A 36 -7.65 10.58 -9.57
C PRO A 36 -8.82 9.96 -8.78
N GLY A 37 -8.79 8.66 -8.55
CA GLY A 37 -9.87 7.91 -7.89
C GLY A 37 -9.78 7.83 -6.38
N CYS A 38 -8.73 8.38 -5.73
CA CYS A 38 -8.57 8.27 -4.29
C CYS A 38 -9.72 8.96 -3.52
N ALA A 39 -10.20 10.09 -4.01
CA ALA A 39 -11.34 10.78 -3.39
C ALA A 39 -12.64 9.95 -3.47
N ASP A 40 -12.85 9.26 -4.57
CA ASP A 40 -14.02 8.39 -4.74
C ASP A 40 -13.88 7.09 -3.95
N TYR A 41 -12.67 6.55 -3.86
CA TYR A 41 -12.37 5.42 -2.98
C TYR A 41 -12.68 5.76 -1.51
N ALA A 42 -12.21 6.92 -1.03
CA ALA A 42 -12.48 7.37 0.33
C ALA A 42 -13.97 7.60 0.62
N LYS A 43 -14.77 7.99 -0.38
CA LYS A 43 -16.23 8.08 -0.25
C LYS A 43 -16.91 6.71 -0.21
N GLN A 44 -16.43 5.75 -0.99
CA GLN A 44 -16.98 4.39 -1.04
C GLN A 44 -16.64 3.59 0.20
N VAL A 45 -15.43 3.79 0.75
CA VAL A 45 -14.91 3.09 1.93
C VAL A 45 -14.38 4.10 2.95
N PRO A 46 -15.28 4.89 3.58
CA PRO A 46 -14.87 6.00 4.45
C PRO A 46 -14.26 5.54 5.78
N SER A 47 -14.54 4.31 6.20
CA SER A 47 -14.09 3.74 7.47
C SER A 47 -14.09 2.22 7.42
N GLY A 48 -13.51 1.60 8.45
CA GLY A 48 -13.40 0.13 8.56
C GLY A 48 -12.10 -0.41 7.99
N PRO A 49 -11.89 -1.74 8.08
CA PRO A 49 -10.61 -2.39 7.71
C PRO A 49 -10.19 -2.18 6.25
N GLY A 50 -11.15 -2.01 5.34
CA GLY A 50 -10.90 -1.75 3.91
C GLY A 50 -10.62 -0.29 3.57
N SER A 51 -10.79 0.65 4.50
CA SER A 51 -10.46 2.06 4.27
C SER A 51 -8.95 2.30 4.22
N VAL A 52 -8.51 3.43 3.69
CA VAL A 52 -7.07 3.79 3.65
C VAL A 52 -6.44 3.69 5.04
N ALA A 53 -7.11 4.21 6.07
CA ALA A 53 -6.62 4.15 7.44
C ALA A 53 -6.69 2.74 8.05
N GLY A 54 -7.72 1.95 7.70
CA GLY A 54 -7.88 0.57 8.16
C GLY A 54 -6.83 -0.35 7.56
N MET A 55 -6.56 -0.24 6.27
CA MET A 55 -5.55 -1.04 5.59
C MET A 55 -4.14 -0.86 6.18
N ALA A 56 -3.83 0.29 6.74
CA ALA A 56 -2.54 0.57 7.37
C ALA A 56 -2.26 -0.31 8.61
N GLN A 57 -3.27 -0.89 9.22
CA GLN A 57 -3.15 -1.72 10.43
C GLN A 57 -2.86 -3.20 10.11
N ASP A 58 -3.19 -3.66 8.91
CA ASP A 58 -3.15 -5.06 8.53
C ASP A 58 -2.02 -5.35 7.52
N PRO A 59 -1.46 -6.58 7.50
CA PRO A 59 -0.61 -7.04 6.40
C PRO A 59 -1.38 -7.02 5.07
N VAL A 60 -0.65 -6.88 3.95
CA VAL A 60 -1.25 -6.57 2.64
C VAL A 60 -2.31 -7.56 2.18
N ALA A 61 -2.14 -8.85 2.41
CA ALA A 61 -3.14 -9.85 1.99
C ALA A 61 -4.41 -9.75 2.85
N VAL A 62 -4.30 -9.43 4.14
CA VAL A 62 -5.44 -9.19 5.03
C VAL A 62 -6.13 -7.88 4.65
N ALA A 63 -5.37 -6.81 4.46
CA ALA A 63 -5.88 -5.51 4.01
C ALA A 63 -6.64 -5.64 2.69
N ALA A 64 -6.10 -6.38 1.72
CA ALA A 64 -6.77 -6.65 0.44
C ALA A 64 -8.08 -7.45 0.63
N SER A 65 -8.10 -8.41 1.56
CA SER A 65 -9.31 -9.21 1.83
C SER A 65 -10.46 -8.39 2.44
N ASN A 66 -10.11 -7.33 3.14
CA ASN A 66 -11.07 -6.39 3.74
C ASN A 66 -11.53 -5.29 2.75
N ASN A 67 -10.90 -5.21 1.58
CA ASN A 67 -11.20 -4.18 0.58
C ASN A 67 -12.29 -4.67 -0.39
N PRO A 68 -13.45 -4.02 -0.47
CA PRO A 68 -14.56 -4.45 -1.33
C PRO A 68 -14.29 -4.33 -2.83
N LEU A 69 -13.23 -3.61 -3.24
CA LEU A 69 -12.83 -3.46 -4.65
C LEU A 69 -11.82 -4.51 -5.12
N LEU A 70 -11.32 -5.37 -4.22
CA LEU A 70 -10.26 -6.35 -4.49
C LEU A 70 -10.72 -7.81 -4.27
N THR A 71 -11.99 -8.09 -4.41
CA THR A 71 -12.56 -9.41 -4.12
C THR A 71 -12.01 -10.49 -5.04
N THR A 72 -11.85 -10.19 -6.33
CA THR A 72 -11.29 -11.10 -7.34
C THR A 72 -9.79 -11.33 -7.11
N LEU A 73 -9.04 -10.27 -6.83
CA LEU A 73 -7.61 -10.39 -6.50
C LEU A 73 -7.42 -11.25 -5.25
N THR A 74 -8.19 -11.00 -4.20
CA THR A 74 -8.15 -11.78 -2.95
C THR A 74 -8.44 -13.25 -3.21
N ALA A 75 -9.43 -13.56 -4.06
CA ALA A 75 -9.72 -14.93 -4.46
C ALA A 75 -8.54 -15.57 -5.21
N ALA A 76 -7.85 -14.81 -6.05
CA ALA A 76 -6.70 -15.29 -6.81
C ALA A 76 -5.49 -15.62 -5.92
N VAL A 77 -5.18 -14.78 -4.93
CA VAL A 77 -4.01 -14.98 -4.06
C VAL A 77 -4.25 -15.97 -2.92
N SER A 78 -5.51 -16.23 -2.56
CA SER A 78 -5.89 -17.09 -1.42
C SER A 78 -6.26 -18.52 -1.78
N GLY A 79 -6.05 -18.94 -3.02
CA GLY A 79 -6.40 -20.29 -3.48
C GLY A 79 -7.89 -20.49 -3.79
N LYS A 80 -8.71 -19.46 -3.70
CA LYS A 80 -10.15 -19.57 -4.04
C LYS A 80 -10.40 -19.60 -5.54
N LEU A 81 -9.55 -18.94 -6.33
CA LEU A 81 -9.64 -18.96 -7.79
C LEU A 81 -9.00 -20.22 -8.36
N ASN A 82 -7.82 -20.60 -7.85
CA ASN A 82 -7.07 -21.80 -8.17
C ASN A 82 -6.48 -22.37 -6.88
N PRO A 83 -6.88 -23.55 -6.40
CA PRO A 83 -6.47 -24.10 -5.11
C PRO A 83 -4.96 -24.41 -5.00
N ASP A 84 -4.28 -24.54 -6.13
CA ASP A 84 -2.83 -24.76 -6.19
C ASP A 84 -2.01 -23.48 -6.01
N VAL A 85 -2.68 -22.30 -5.94
CA VAL A 85 -2.03 -20.99 -5.81
C VAL A 85 -2.46 -20.32 -4.52
N ASN A 86 -1.54 -20.27 -3.55
CA ASN A 86 -1.73 -19.52 -2.31
C ASN A 86 -0.47 -18.68 -2.04
N LEU A 87 -0.60 -17.36 -2.15
CA LEU A 87 0.47 -16.39 -1.96
C LEU A 87 0.28 -15.54 -0.69
N VAL A 88 -0.73 -15.84 0.13
CA VAL A 88 -1.05 -15.04 1.33
C VAL A 88 0.13 -14.93 2.28
N ASP A 89 0.76 -16.07 2.62
CA ASP A 89 1.91 -16.08 3.52
C ASP A 89 3.13 -15.39 2.91
N THR A 90 3.34 -15.57 1.60
CA THR A 90 4.42 -14.91 0.87
C THR A 90 4.25 -13.39 0.88
N LEU A 91 3.04 -12.90 0.61
CA LEU A 91 2.73 -11.46 0.59
C LEU A 91 2.78 -10.83 1.99
N ASN A 92 2.44 -11.58 3.03
CA ASN A 92 2.51 -11.08 4.41
C ASN A 92 3.92 -11.21 5.01
N GLY A 93 4.79 -12.04 4.44
CA GLY A 93 6.11 -12.35 4.99
C GLY A 93 7.24 -11.40 4.62
N GLY A 94 7.00 -10.41 3.75
CA GLY A 94 8.02 -9.48 3.28
C GLY A 94 7.49 -8.06 3.12
N GLN A 95 8.39 -7.14 2.74
CA GLN A 95 8.02 -5.78 2.36
C GLN A 95 7.86 -5.71 0.85
N PHE A 96 6.73 -5.18 0.39
CA PHE A 96 6.39 -5.15 -1.02
C PHE A 96 5.70 -3.86 -1.45
N THR A 97 5.75 -3.61 -2.75
CA THR A 97 4.84 -2.72 -3.45
C THR A 97 3.91 -3.59 -4.28
N VAL A 98 2.62 -3.45 -4.09
CA VAL A 98 1.60 -4.28 -4.74
C VAL A 98 0.74 -3.43 -5.67
N PHE A 99 0.77 -3.75 -6.95
CA PHE A 99 -0.15 -3.20 -7.93
C PHE A 99 -1.41 -4.05 -7.94
N ALA A 100 -2.45 -3.59 -7.26
CA ALA A 100 -3.67 -4.34 -7.00
C ALA A 100 -4.74 -4.02 -8.05
N PRO A 101 -5.00 -4.91 -9.03
CA PRO A 101 -6.09 -4.69 -9.98
C PRO A 101 -7.43 -4.78 -9.27
N VAL A 102 -8.27 -3.75 -9.45
CA VAL A 102 -9.62 -3.72 -8.91
C VAL A 102 -10.54 -4.69 -9.66
N ASP A 103 -11.69 -5.04 -9.10
CA ASP A 103 -12.60 -6.02 -9.72
C ASP A 103 -13.01 -5.66 -11.15
N THR A 104 -13.18 -4.35 -11.43
CA THR A 104 -13.44 -3.86 -12.80
C THR A 104 -12.25 -4.05 -13.75
N ALA A 105 -11.02 -4.17 -13.25
CA ALA A 105 -9.85 -4.51 -14.05
C ALA A 105 -9.93 -5.96 -14.56
N PHE A 106 -10.36 -6.88 -13.72
CA PHE A 106 -10.59 -8.27 -14.12
C PHE A 106 -11.73 -8.40 -15.13
N ALA A 107 -12.73 -7.55 -15.06
CA ALA A 107 -13.82 -7.52 -16.05
C ALA A 107 -13.37 -7.10 -17.45
N LYS A 108 -12.21 -6.45 -17.59
CA LYS A 108 -11.61 -6.11 -18.89
C LYS A 108 -10.77 -7.24 -19.49
N VAL A 109 -10.40 -8.24 -18.68
CA VAL A 109 -9.61 -9.38 -19.15
C VAL A 109 -10.50 -10.30 -19.97
N ASP A 110 -9.95 -10.83 -21.07
CA ASP A 110 -10.65 -11.80 -21.90
C ASP A 110 -11.11 -13.02 -21.06
N PRO A 111 -12.38 -13.44 -21.17
CA PRO A 111 -12.91 -14.58 -20.43
C PRO A 111 -12.10 -15.87 -20.59
N ALA A 112 -11.57 -16.12 -21.79
CA ALA A 112 -10.73 -17.29 -22.03
C ALA A 112 -9.41 -17.21 -21.25
N THR A 113 -8.86 -16.01 -21.04
CA THR A 113 -7.69 -15.80 -20.20
C THR A 113 -8.02 -16.07 -18.73
N ILE A 114 -9.15 -15.57 -18.23
CA ILE A 114 -9.63 -15.84 -16.87
C ILE A 114 -9.81 -17.35 -16.63
N ASP A 115 -10.42 -18.06 -17.61
CA ASP A 115 -10.61 -19.50 -17.49
C ASP A 115 -9.28 -20.28 -17.49
N ARG A 116 -8.28 -19.81 -18.23
CA ARG A 116 -6.91 -20.36 -18.15
C ARG A 116 -6.28 -20.11 -16.77
N LEU A 117 -6.42 -18.92 -16.21
CA LEU A 117 -5.90 -18.61 -14.86
C LEU A 117 -6.49 -19.49 -13.77
N LYS A 118 -7.73 -19.94 -13.93
CA LYS A 118 -8.39 -20.86 -12.99
C LYS A 118 -7.78 -22.27 -12.97
N VAL A 119 -7.17 -22.71 -14.07
CA VAL A 119 -6.66 -24.10 -14.24
C VAL A 119 -5.14 -24.16 -14.40
N ASP A 120 -4.49 -23.06 -14.74
CA ASP A 120 -3.05 -22.97 -14.97
C ASP A 120 -2.39 -22.26 -13.78
N ALA A 121 -1.99 -23.03 -12.76
CA ALA A 121 -1.35 -22.48 -11.56
C ALA A 121 -0.02 -21.75 -11.84
N PRO A 122 0.90 -22.26 -12.70
CA PRO A 122 2.09 -21.52 -13.11
C PRO A 122 1.79 -20.18 -13.75
N LEU A 123 0.82 -20.11 -14.65
CA LEU A 123 0.41 -18.85 -15.28
C LEU A 123 -0.16 -17.87 -14.26
N LEU A 124 -1.08 -18.32 -13.41
CA LEU A 124 -1.66 -17.48 -12.37
C LEU A 124 -0.59 -16.95 -11.39
N THR A 125 0.33 -17.81 -10.96
CA THR A 125 1.44 -17.40 -10.09
C THR A 125 2.33 -16.37 -10.77
N SER A 126 2.66 -16.57 -12.05
CA SER A 126 3.45 -15.62 -12.83
C SER A 126 2.76 -14.27 -12.95
N VAL A 127 1.47 -14.24 -13.25
CA VAL A 127 0.67 -13.00 -13.30
C VAL A 127 0.63 -12.33 -11.93
N LEU A 128 0.34 -13.03 -10.85
CA LEU A 128 0.25 -12.46 -9.51
C LEU A 128 1.60 -11.91 -9.01
N THR A 129 2.70 -12.63 -9.25
CA THR A 129 4.04 -12.18 -8.85
C THR A 129 4.57 -11.04 -9.73
N TYR A 130 4.06 -10.90 -10.96
CA TYR A 130 4.33 -9.74 -11.81
C TYR A 130 3.70 -8.44 -11.27
N HIS A 131 2.62 -8.53 -10.50
CA HIS A 131 2.00 -7.40 -9.81
C HIS A 131 2.72 -6.97 -8.52
N VAL A 132 3.78 -7.66 -8.13
CA VAL A 132 4.47 -7.44 -6.86
C VAL A 132 5.93 -7.05 -7.10
N VAL A 133 6.35 -5.95 -6.51
CA VAL A 133 7.74 -5.46 -6.52
C VAL A 133 8.29 -5.54 -5.11
N PRO A 134 9.51 -6.06 -4.90
CA PRO A 134 10.15 -6.07 -3.59
C PRO A 134 10.39 -4.66 -3.06
N GLY A 135 10.14 -4.44 -1.77
CA GLY A 135 10.31 -3.16 -1.09
C GLY A 135 9.07 -2.27 -1.15
N GLN A 136 8.96 -1.38 -0.18
CA GLN A 136 7.88 -0.39 -0.14
C GLN A 136 8.32 0.87 -0.89
N ILE A 137 7.78 1.08 -2.08
CA ILE A 137 8.11 2.22 -2.95
C ILE A 137 7.08 3.32 -2.70
N SER A 138 7.59 4.50 -2.32
CA SER A 138 6.74 5.67 -2.13
C SER A 138 6.27 6.23 -3.49
N PRO A 139 5.15 6.96 -3.54
CA PRO A 139 4.69 7.59 -4.79
C PRO A 139 5.71 8.51 -5.47
N ARG A 140 6.63 9.08 -4.70
CA ARG A 140 7.69 9.97 -5.23
C ARG A 140 8.78 9.21 -5.99
N ASP A 141 9.02 7.95 -5.58
CA ASP A 141 10.06 7.10 -6.15
C ASP A 141 9.49 6.06 -7.12
N LEU A 142 8.17 6.11 -7.36
CA LEU A 142 7.43 5.09 -8.11
C LEU A 142 7.73 5.13 -9.61
N VAL A 143 7.96 6.34 -10.18
CA VAL A 143 8.23 6.50 -11.62
C VAL A 143 9.59 5.93 -11.96
N GLY A 144 9.63 5.00 -12.92
CA GLY A 144 10.85 4.33 -13.34
C GLY A 144 10.60 2.87 -13.68
N THR A 145 11.69 2.11 -13.81
CA THR A 145 11.64 0.67 -14.06
C THR A 145 11.94 -0.09 -12.78
N HIS A 146 11.06 -1.02 -12.44
CA HIS A 146 11.17 -1.85 -11.24
C HIS A 146 11.18 -3.33 -11.63
N HIS A 147 11.96 -4.14 -10.92
CA HIS A 147 11.95 -5.58 -11.11
C HIS A 147 10.88 -6.21 -10.22
N THR A 148 10.00 -6.97 -10.82
CA THR A 148 8.93 -7.67 -10.10
C THR A 148 9.44 -8.94 -9.40
N VAL A 149 8.65 -9.49 -8.49
CA VAL A 149 8.95 -10.80 -7.87
C VAL A 149 8.97 -11.92 -8.92
N GLN A 150 8.24 -11.77 -10.01
CA GLN A 150 8.26 -12.69 -11.16
C GLN A 150 9.61 -12.66 -11.90
N GLY A 151 10.37 -11.55 -11.80
CA GLY A 151 11.68 -11.34 -12.40
C GLY A 151 11.70 -10.41 -13.62
N ALA A 152 10.59 -10.24 -14.30
CA ALA A 152 10.50 -9.30 -15.42
C ALA A 152 10.44 -7.84 -14.94
N PRO A 153 10.97 -6.89 -15.72
CA PRO A 153 10.85 -5.48 -15.44
C PRO A 153 9.43 -4.98 -15.67
N LEU A 154 9.02 -4.02 -14.85
CA LEU A 154 7.76 -3.31 -14.92
C LEU A 154 8.06 -1.81 -14.98
N THR A 155 7.45 -1.09 -15.91
CA THR A 155 7.72 0.33 -16.12
C THR A 155 6.58 1.19 -15.63
N VAL A 156 6.89 2.12 -14.73
CA VAL A 156 5.95 3.13 -14.23
C VAL A 156 6.27 4.48 -14.83
N THR A 157 5.25 5.13 -15.37
CA THR A 157 5.35 6.45 -16.00
C THR A 157 4.25 7.39 -15.49
N GLY A 158 4.39 8.66 -15.77
CA GLY A 158 3.34 9.65 -15.51
C GLY A 158 3.68 10.66 -14.41
N THR A 159 2.65 11.28 -13.90
CA THR A 159 2.69 12.29 -12.83
C THR A 159 1.84 11.82 -11.65
N PRO A 160 1.92 12.43 -10.46
CA PRO A 160 1.14 12.01 -9.30
C PRO A 160 -0.37 11.88 -9.52
N ASN A 161 -0.92 12.64 -10.48
CA ASN A 161 -2.36 12.60 -10.81
C ASN A 161 -2.69 11.68 -12.01
N ASP A 162 -1.68 11.18 -12.72
CA ASP A 162 -1.85 10.30 -13.89
C ASP A 162 -0.67 9.32 -13.95
N VAL A 163 -0.63 8.40 -12.99
CA VAL A 163 0.38 7.35 -12.93
C VAL A 163 -0.09 6.16 -13.76
N LYS A 164 0.80 5.63 -14.58
CA LYS A 164 0.57 4.42 -15.39
C LYS A 164 1.65 3.38 -15.14
N VAL A 165 1.22 2.15 -14.99
CA VAL A 165 2.04 0.98 -14.73
C VAL A 165 1.87 0.03 -15.91
N ASP A 166 2.88 -0.09 -16.77
CA ASP A 166 2.79 -0.83 -18.06
C ASP A 166 1.50 -0.52 -18.85
N GLY A 167 1.08 0.76 -18.84
CA GLY A 167 -0.13 1.22 -19.51
C GLY A 167 -1.42 1.12 -18.69
N ALA A 168 -1.45 0.38 -17.57
CA ALA A 168 -2.57 0.38 -16.62
C ALA A 168 -2.59 1.67 -15.81
N SER A 169 -3.75 2.32 -15.68
CA SER A 169 -3.87 3.54 -14.90
C SER A 169 -3.99 3.24 -13.41
N VAL A 170 -3.25 3.98 -12.59
CA VAL A 170 -3.43 3.96 -11.13
C VAL A 170 -4.68 4.73 -10.78
N VAL A 171 -5.66 4.03 -10.22
CA VAL A 171 -6.92 4.62 -9.73
C VAL A 171 -6.67 5.36 -8.42
N CYS A 172 -6.08 4.67 -7.47
CA CYS A 172 -5.64 5.22 -6.19
C CYS A 172 -4.43 4.45 -5.68
N GLY A 173 -3.37 5.13 -5.34
CA GLY A 173 -2.13 4.53 -4.90
C GLY A 173 -1.51 5.26 -3.73
N GLY A 174 -0.39 4.71 -3.22
CA GLY A 174 0.22 5.20 -2.01
C GLY A 174 -0.52 4.76 -0.73
N VAL A 175 -1.39 3.76 -0.85
CA VAL A 175 -2.10 3.20 0.31
C VAL A 175 -1.14 2.30 1.07
N HIS A 176 -0.81 2.70 2.30
CA HIS A 176 0.06 1.91 3.17
C HIS A 176 -0.70 0.76 3.84
N THR A 177 -0.01 -0.36 3.97
CA THR A 177 -0.38 -1.48 4.85
C THR A 177 0.76 -1.73 5.84
N ALA A 178 0.58 -2.67 6.77
CA ALA A 178 1.62 -2.96 7.76
C ALA A 178 2.97 -3.38 7.13
N ASN A 179 2.95 -3.95 5.92
CA ASN A 179 4.15 -4.45 5.25
C ASN A 179 4.27 -4.09 3.76
N ALA A 180 3.34 -3.31 3.20
CA ALA A 180 3.37 -2.98 1.78
C ALA A 180 2.83 -1.58 1.48
N THR A 181 3.17 -1.08 0.29
CA THR A 181 2.50 0.05 -0.34
C THR A 181 1.64 -0.46 -1.49
N VAL A 182 0.37 -0.11 -1.50
CA VAL A 182 -0.63 -0.62 -2.47
C VAL A 182 -1.01 0.47 -3.46
N TYR A 183 -1.04 0.10 -4.73
CA TYR A 183 -1.49 0.92 -5.86
C TYR A 183 -2.64 0.20 -6.56
N LEU A 184 -3.85 0.71 -6.44
CA LEU A 184 -5.04 0.20 -7.14
C LEU A 184 -4.94 0.56 -8.61
N ILE A 185 -5.03 -0.43 -9.49
CA ILE A 185 -4.94 -0.25 -10.95
C ILE A 185 -6.20 -0.72 -11.65
N ASP A 186 -6.49 -0.11 -12.79
CA ASP A 186 -7.71 -0.34 -13.57
C ASP A 186 -7.59 -1.44 -14.63
N THR A 187 -6.43 -2.06 -14.73
CA THR A 187 -6.13 -3.11 -15.72
C THR A 187 -5.20 -4.15 -15.10
N VAL A 188 -5.42 -5.43 -15.39
CA VAL A 188 -4.55 -6.53 -14.94
C VAL A 188 -3.26 -6.52 -15.77
N LEU A 189 -2.11 -6.55 -15.10
CA LEU A 189 -0.81 -6.61 -15.75
C LEU A 189 -0.53 -8.04 -16.21
N MET A 190 -0.09 -8.16 -17.47
CA MET A 190 0.31 -9.44 -18.01
C MET A 190 1.84 -9.46 -18.18
N PRO A 191 2.53 -10.47 -17.60
CA PRO A 191 3.97 -10.58 -17.79
C PRO A 191 4.29 -10.77 -19.28
N PRO A 192 5.44 -10.24 -19.75
CA PRO A 192 5.91 -10.52 -21.09
C PRO A 192 6.14 -12.02 -21.27
N ALA A 193 5.89 -12.51 -22.48
CA ALA A 193 6.05 -13.93 -22.86
C ALA A 193 7.53 -14.34 -22.90
#